data_f9c0e5339764f893c3013c6aeeabb029
#
_entry.id   f9c0e5339764f893c3013c6aeeabb029
#
_cell.length_a   1.000
_cell.length_b   1.000
_cell.length_c   1.000
_cell.angle_alpha   90.00
_cell.angle_beta   90.00
_cell.angle_gamma   90.00
#
_symmetry.space_group_name_H-M   'P 1'
#
loop_
_entity.id
_entity.type
_entity.pdbx_description
1 polymer ?
#
loop_
_entity_poly.entity_id
_entity_poly.type
_entity_poly.pdbx_seq_one_letter_code
_entity_poly.pdbx_strand_id
1 'polypeptide(L)'
;MNREFQISICILIIIILIKYNEFEENLIATYQTEQEEEEENFNILPLNLLYLQLNRIEINECINLRRLNRSISQYWFNEICLNMQDFEFKRHFRLTRSTFEWLCCEIIPHLRREITGPGIVGLAWEQKVGASLWFLATGECFRSIGNRFGMGESTFSYALRDFINVIVTKFLAEKIVFPNTESEINEITNGFKGTGRIPNVIGAIDGSHIPIKAPHLFPVDYFNRKGFYSIVLQAVVDHKTSFLDICVGWPGSTHDSRILVNSNLYNKFNNLVTTFNNKYILGDGGYPNLSWLIVPYKDIGRGLIQKQTYFNCKHSQTRIKVEQAFGLLKGRWRCLLHSLEVSFEIIPHMITTCCILHNICEERRDFLPPEEQYHDTGTDVNSETNVNETSEGNAIRNAICDLLWNNHQRRYLNTNNN
;
A
#
# COMPACT_ATOMS: atom_id res chain seq x y z
N MET A 1 9.94 30.71 -0.09
CA MET A 1 9.34 31.29 -1.32
C MET A 1 9.85 32.70 -1.42
N ASN A 2 10.64 33.00 -2.47
CA ASN A 2 11.40 34.22 -2.58
C ASN A 2 10.44 35.44 -2.72
N ARG A 3 10.69 36.51 -1.99
CA ARG A 3 9.86 37.73 -1.96
C ARG A 3 9.64 38.32 -3.36
N GLU A 4 10.61 38.15 -4.26
CA GLU A 4 10.53 38.55 -5.66
C GLU A 4 9.50 37.74 -6.45
N PHE A 5 9.31 36.45 -6.16
CA PHE A 5 8.32 35.58 -6.82
C PHE A 5 6.87 35.94 -6.41
N GLN A 6 6.66 36.31 -5.14
CA GLN A 6 5.36 36.82 -4.69
C GLN A 6 5.02 38.17 -5.33
N ILE A 7 6.01 39.04 -5.46
CA ILE A 7 5.85 40.34 -6.13
C ILE A 7 5.50 40.12 -7.61
N SER A 8 6.16 39.20 -8.30
CA SER A 8 5.87 38.87 -9.71
C SER A 8 4.44 38.34 -9.93
N ILE A 9 3.94 37.51 -9.01
CA ILE A 9 2.55 37.01 -9.05
C ILE A 9 1.55 38.16 -8.80
N CYS A 10 1.81 39.02 -7.82
CA CYS A 10 0.96 40.16 -7.55
C CYS A 10 0.93 41.15 -8.74
N ILE A 11 2.08 41.40 -9.37
CA ILE A 11 2.17 42.24 -10.57
C ILE A 11 1.38 41.62 -11.72
N LEU A 12 1.47 40.31 -11.93
CA LEU A 12 0.72 39.60 -12.96
C LEU A 12 -0.80 39.67 -12.75
N ILE A 13 -1.25 39.51 -11.51
CA ILE A 13 -2.68 39.65 -11.15
C ILE A 13 -3.16 41.11 -11.39
N ILE A 14 -2.35 42.10 -11.01
CA ILE A 14 -2.68 43.52 -11.25
C ILE A 14 -2.77 43.83 -12.76
N ILE A 15 -1.85 43.29 -13.54
CA ILE A 15 -1.89 43.47 -15.04
C ILE A 15 -3.14 42.81 -15.63
N ILE A 16 -3.54 41.62 -15.12
CA ILE A 16 -4.77 40.96 -15.58
C ILE A 16 -6.00 41.76 -15.19
N LEU A 17 -6.06 42.33 -13.99
CA LEU A 17 -7.17 43.17 -13.55
C LEU A 17 -7.24 44.51 -14.32
N ILE A 18 -6.12 45.11 -14.61
CA ILE A 18 -6.07 46.35 -15.46
C ILE A 18 -6.57 46.04 -16.87
N LYS A 19 -6.12 44.95 -17.48
CA LYS A 19 -6.60 44.56 -18.81
C LYS A 19 -8.07 44.17 -18.83
N TYR A 20 -8.58 43.60 -17.72
CA TYR A 20 -9.99 43.31 -17.57
C TYR A 20 -10.83 44.59 -17.51
N ASN A 21 -10.42 45.60 -16.75
CA ASN A 21 -11.08 46.90 -16.66
C ASN A 21 -11.02 47.67 -18.00
N GLU A 22 -9.85 47.69 -18.68
CA GLU A 22 -9.73 48.27 -20.02
C GLU A 22 -10.64 47.59 -21.05
N PHE A 23 -10.84 46.27 -20.90
CA PHE A 23 -11.76 45.51 -21.76
C PHE A 23 -13.23 45.85 -21.45
N GLU A 24 -13.63 45.98 -20.16
CA GLU A 24 -14.98 46.41 -19.78
C GLU A 24 -15.28 47.85 -20.27
N GLU A 25 -14.32 48.78 -20.11
CA GLU A 25 -14.48 50.17 -20.57
C GLU A 25 -14.63 50.24 -22.11
N ASN A 26 -13.84 49.45 -22.83
CA ASN A 26 -13.96 49.37 -24.30
C ASN A 26 -15.26 48.70 -24.73
N LEU A 27 -15.76 47.72 -24.02
CA LEU A 27 -17.03 47.06 -24.31
C LEU A 27 -18.21 48.01 -24.08
N ILE A 28 -18.19 48.82 -23.01
CA ILE A 28 -19.20 49.82 -22.69
C ILE A 28 -19.16 50.93 -23.74
N ALA A 29 -17.96 51.40 -24.15
CA ALA A 29 -17.80 52.39 -25.17
C ALA A 29 -18.31 51.90 -26.56
N THR A 30 -18.06 50.63 -26.88
CA THR A 30 -18.57 50.04 -28.16
C THR A 30 -20.11 49.90 -28.12
N TYR A 31 -20.67 49.53 -26.95
CA TYR A 31 -22.13 49.44 -26.75
C TYR A 31 -22.81 50.82 -26.86
N GLN A 32 -22.17 51.86 -26.37
CA GLN A 32 -22.69 53.22 -26.43
C GLN A 32 -22.63 53.80 -27.86
N THR A 33 -21.59 53.51 -28.65
CA THR A 33 -21.50 53.90 -30.08
C THR A 33 -22.45 53.14 -30.97
N GLU A 34 -22.77 51.87 -30.67
CA GLU A 34 -23.73 51.05 -31.44
C GLU A 34 -25.20 51.42 -31.16
N GLN A 35 -25.52 51.97 -29.98
CA GLN A 35 -26.88 52.46 -29.67
C GLN A 35 -27.25 53.77 -30.35
N GLU A 36 -26.29 54.55 -30.84
CA GLU A 36 -26.54 55.79 -31.54
C GLU A 36 -26.80 55.62 -33.05
N GLU A 37 -26.55 54.40 -33.64
CA GLU A 37 -26.65 54.20 -35.11
C GLU A 37 -27.72 53.21 -35.59
N GLU A 38 -28.48 52.45 -34.74
CA GLU A 38 -29.43 51.42 -35.23
C GLU A 38 -30.76 51.36 -34.47
N GLU A 39 -31.77 52.12 -34.87
CA GLU A 39 -33.20 51.86 -34.59
C GLU A 39 -33.87 50.90 -35.60
N GLU A 40 -33.18 50.27 -36.55
CA GLU A 40 -33.83 49.29 -37.46
C GLU A 40 -32.91 48.09 -37.77
N ASN A 41 -33.28 46.95 -37.24
CA ASN A 41 -32.86 45.56 -37.48
C ASN A 41 -32.17 44.86 -36.32
N PHE A 42 -32.98 44.24 -35.47
CA PHE A 42 -32.54 43.30 -34.46
C PHE A 42 -32.00 42.04 -35.14
N ASN A 43 -30.70 42.02 -35.45
CA ASN A 43 -30.03 40.84 -35.99
C ASN A 43 -29.41 40.05 -34.84
N ILE A 44 -29.98 38.86 -34.50
CA ILE A 44 -29.53 37.94 -33.44
C ILE A 44 -28.09 37.42 -33.66
N LEU A 45 -27.57 37.57 -34.89
CA LEU A 45 -26.24 37.10 -35.30
C LEU A 45 -25.06 37.71 -34.50
N PRO A 46 -25.03 39.05 -34.20
CA PRO A 46 -23.92 39.65 -33.43
C PRO A 46 -23.83 39.14 -31.98
N LEU A 47 -24.96 38.95 -31.31
CA LEU A 47 -25.02 38.45 -29.91
C LEU A 47 -24.52 37.02 -29.81
N ASN A 48 -24.86 36.15 -30.74
CA ASN A 48 -24.35 34.80 -30.82
C ASN A 48 -22.84 34.74 -31.10
N LEU A 49 -22.36 35.64 -31.94
CA LEU A 49 -20.93 35.74 -32.26
C LEU A 49 -20.12 36.23 -31.05
N LEU A 50 -20.64 37.21 -30.32
CA LEU A 50 -20.07 37.75 -29.09
C LEU A 50 -20.03 36.66 -28.01
N TYR A 51 -21.12 35.92 -27.82
CA TYR A 51 -21.20 34.79 -26.90
C TYR A 51 -20.16 33.67 -27.20
N LEU A 52 -19.99 33.37 -28.51
CA LEU A 52 -18.97 32.40 -28.95
C LEU A 52 -17.56 32.93 -28.75
N GLN A 53 -17.31 34.23 -28.90
CA GLN A 53 -16.01 34.86 -28.63
C GLN A 53 -15.69 34.88 -27.16
N LEU A 54 -16.64 35.22 -26.27
CA LEU A 54 -16.49 35.19 -24.81
C LEU A 54 -16.19 33.76 -24.31
N ASN A 55 -16.95 32.78 -24.76
CA ASN A 55 -16.68 31.38 -24.46
C ASN A 55 -15.29 30.94 -24.94
N ARG A 56 -14.83 31.42 -26.09
CA ARG A 56 -13.49 31.12 -26.63
C ARG A 56 -12.38 31.76 -25.80
N ILE A 57 -12.60 32.96 -25.26
CA ILE A 57 -11.68 33.66 -24.34
C ILE A 57 -11.60 32.88 -23.02
N GLU A 58 -12.72 32.55 -22.40
CA GLU A 58 -12.75 31.76 -21.15
C GLU A 58 -12.08 30.39 -21.30
N ILE A 59 -12.32 29.71 -22.42
CA ILE A 59 -11.67 28.44 -22.72
C ILE A 59 -10.16 28.62 -22.86
N ASN A 60 -9.71 29.67 -23.55
CA ASN A 60 -8.28 29.93 -23.71
C ASN A 60 -7.60 30.31 -22.39
N GLU A 61 -8.25 31.05 -21.52
CA GLU A 61 -7.75 31.38 -20.17
C GLU A 61 -7.66 30.13 -19.31
N CYS A 62 -8.68 29.28 -19.30
CA CYS A 62 -8.63 27.99 -18.63
C CYS A 62 -7.49 27.10 -19.14
N ILE A 63 -7.24 27.09 -20.47
CA ILE A 63 -6.12 26.34 -21.04
C ILE A 63 -4.77 26.91 -20.59
N ASN A 64 -4.64 28.26 -20.59
CA ASN A 64 -3.40 28.93 -20.18
C ASN A 64 -3.12 28.71 -18.68
N LEU A 65 -4.14 28.79 -17.81
CA LEU A 65 -4.02 28.48 -16.39
C LEU A 65 -3.60 27.02 -16.15
N ARG A 66 -4.19 26.08 -16.90
CA ARG A 66 -3.79 24.67 -16.83
C ARG A 66 -2.34 24.45 -17.28
N ARG A 67 -1.89 25.14 -18.34
CA ARG A 67 -0.50 25.09 -18.82
C ARG A 67 0.46 25.66 -17.79
N LEU A 68 0.12 26.78 -17.16
CA LEU A 68 0.92 27.41 -16.10
C LEU A 68 1.04 26.48 -14.88
N ASN A 69 -0.07 25.94 -14.40
CA ASN A 69 -0.07 24.99 -13.28
C ASN A 69 0.78 23.75 -13.59
N ARG A 70 0.71 23.24 -14.81
CA ARG A 70 1.54 22.10 -15.25
C ARG A 70 3.03 22.46 -15.26
N SER A 71 3.41 23.63 -15.71
CA SER A 71 4.81 24.09 -15.69
C SER A 71 5.34 24.23 -14.27
N ILE A 72 4.54 24.79 -13.34
CA ILE A 72 4.90 24.92 -11.93
C ILE A 72 5.09 23.54 -11.29
N SER A 73 4.20 22.59 -11.55
CA SER A 73 4.29 21.23 -11.02
C SER A 73 5.47 20.44 -11.60
N GLN A 74 5.78 20.64 -12.90
CA GLN A 74 6.98 20.06 -13.51
C GLN A 74 8.26 20.63 -12.90
N TYR A 75 8.32 21.94 -12.69
CA TYR A 75 9.44 22.56 -11.97
C TYR A 75 9.57 22.02 -10.54
N TRP A 76 8.46 21.90 -9.81
CA TRP A 76 8.48 21.35 -8.47
C TRP A 76 9.06 19.92 -8.44
N PHE A 77 8.62 19.06 -9.38
CA PHE A 77 9.12 17.68 -9.40
C PHE A 77 10.60 17.61 -9.82
N ASN A 78 10.97 18.25 -10.91
CA ASN A 78 12.31 18.14 -11.49
C ASN A 78 13.39 18.88 -10.67
N GLU A 79 13.06 20.08 -10.17
CA GLU A 79 14.04 20.96 -9.54
C GLU A 79 13.99 20.92 -8.00
N ILE A 80 12.81 20.73 -7.43
CA ILE A 80 12.65 20.72 -5.97
C ILE A 80 12.62 19.28 -5.44
N CYS A 81 11.70 18.45 -5.95
CA CYS A 81 11.47 17.12 -5.42
C CYS A 81 12.68 16.20 -5.61
N LEU A 82 13.24 16.15 -6.82
CA LEU A 82 14.43 15.32 -7.09
C LEU A 82 15.71 15.85 -6.42
N ASN A 83 15.77 17.12 -6.02
CA ASN A 83 16.90 17.73 -5.33
C ASN A 83 16.68 17.89 -3.82
N MET A 84 15.59 17.36 -3.24
CA MET A 84 15.37 17.35 -1.79
C MET A 84 16.52 16.66 -1.06
N GLN A 85 16.70 16.99 0.23
CA GLN A 85 17.55 16.20 1.12
C GLN A 85 17.05 14.76 1.21
N ASP A 86 17.95 13.77 1.31
CA ASP A 86 17.57 12.35 1.27
C ASP A 86 16.57 11.97 2.37
N PHE A 87 16.65 12.57 3.56
CA PHE A 87 15.69 12.31 4.63
C PHE A 87 14.29 12.85 4.28
N GLU A 88 14.20 14.03 3.63
CA GLU A 88 12.92 14.61 3.19
C GLU A 88 12.32 13.78 2.06
N PHE A 89 13.14 13.39 1.09
CA PHE A 89 12.70 12.51 0.02
C PHE A 89 12.11 11.22 0.58
N LYS A 90 12.82 10.54 1.49
CA LYS A 90 12.36 9.33 2.15
C LYS A 90 11.07 9.56 2.95
N ARG A 91 10.94 10.68 3.63
CA ARG A 91 9.74 11.04 4.39
C ARG A 91 8.50 11.15 3.49
N HIS A 92 8.66 11.63 2.26
CA HIS A 92 7.58 11.78 1.29
C HIS A 92 7.25 10.49 0.53
N PHE A 93 8.27 9.82 0.02
CA PHE A 93 8.11 8.64 -0.85
C PHE A 93 8.20 7.31 -0.10
N ARG A 94 8.55 7.32 1.18
CA ARG A 94 8.70 6.15 2.04
C ARG A 94 9.77 5.15 1.60
N LEU A 95 10.68 5.60 0.72
CA LEU A 95 11.85 4.87 0.26
C LEU A 95 13.00 5.87 -0.03
N THR A 96 14.21 5.38 -0.03
CA THR A 96 15.38 6.21 -0.34
C THR A 96 15.44 6.57 -1.82
N ARG A 97 16.13 7.67 -2.14
CA ARG A 97 16.37 8.10 -3.53
C ARG A 97 17.00 6.98 -4.36
N SER A 98 18.02 6.29 -3.81
CA SER A 98 18.69 5.18 -4.51
C SER A 98 17.73 4.02 -4.81
N THR A 99 16.77 3.76 -3.92
CA THR A 99 15.72 2.75 -4.16
C THR A 99 14.73 3.23 -5.22
N PHE A 100 14.37 4.52 -5.21
CA PHE A 100 13.53 5.12 -6.25
C PHE A 100 14.16 5.06 -7.64
N GLU A 101 15.41 5.50 -7.76
CA GLU A 101 16.15 5.49 -9.02
C GLU A 101 16.30 4.06 -9.58
N TRP A 102 16.68 3.12 -8.71
CA TRP A 102 16.73 1.71 -9.08
C TRP A 102 15.37 1.20 -9.57
N LEU A 103 14.29 1.50 -8.85
CA LEU A 103 12.94 1.10 -9.22
C LEU A 103 12.55 1.69 -10.58
N CYS A 104 12.82 2.98 -10.82
CA CYS A 104 12.59 3.62 -12.12
C CYS A 104 13.35 2.90 -13.25
N CYS A 105 14.63 2.61 -13.06
CA CYS A 105 15.44 1.88 -14.05
C CYS A 105 14.83 0.51 -14.38
N GLU A 106 14.31 -0.18 -13.37
CA GLU A 106 13.74 -1.51 -13.54
C GLU A 106 12.37 -1.51 -14.22
N ILE A 107 11.50 -0.55 -13.95
CA ILE A 107 10.09 -0.61 -14.38
C ILE A 107 9.78 0.24 -15.62
N ILE A 108 10.46 1.36 -15.84
CA ILE A 108 10.16 2.26 -16.97
C ILE A 108 10.25 1.56 -18.33
N PRO A 109 11.21 0.65 -18.59
CA PRO A 109 11.23 -0.11 -19.85
C PRO A 109 9.97 -0.94 -20.13
N HIS A 110 9.23 -1.31 -19.08
CA HIS A 110 8.03 -2.14 -19.17
C HIS A 110 6.72 -1.34 -19.13
N LEU A 111 6.79 -0.03 -18.85
CA LEU A 111 5.62 0.84 -18.87
C LEU A 111 5.21 1.15 -20.32
N ARG A 112 3.91 1.33 -20.54
CA ARG A 112 3.39 1.61 -21.88
C ARG A 112 3.98 2.91 -22.40
N ARG A 113 4.46 2.89 -23.67
CA ARG A 113 4.82 4.11 -24.37
C ARG A 113 3.56 4.91 -24.68
N GLU A 114 3.52 6.17 -24.24
CA GLU A 114 2.47 7.08 -24.66
C GLU A 114 2.56 7.31 -26.17
N ILE A 115 1.41 7.21 -26.86
CA ILE A 115 1.30 7.68 -28.23
C ILE A 115 1.23 9.20 -28.13
N THR A 116 2.37 9.86 -28.23
CA THR A 116 2.44 11.32 -28.32
C THR A 116 2.22 11.72 -29.77
N GLY A 117 1.13 12.44 -30.04
CA GLY A 117 0.94 13.11 -31.32
C GLY A 117 1.95 14.26 -31.51
N PRO A 118 2.14 14.76 -32.73
CA PRO A 118 3.03 15.89 -32.99
C PRO A 118 2.66 17.09 -32.10
N GLY A 119 3.61 17.56 -31.29
CA GLY A 119 3.44 18.72 -30.40
C GLY A 119 2.91 18.44 -29.00
N ILE A 120 2.65 17.18 -28.59
CA ILE A 120 2.27 16.82 -27.23
C ILE A 120 3.49 16.26 -26.52
N VAL A 121 4.06 17.04 -25.60
CA VAL A 121 5.09 16.55 -24.66
C VAL A 121 4.39 15.76 -23.57
N GLY A 122 4.56 14.44 -23.56
CA GLY A 122 4.09 13.57 -22.48
C GLY A 122 4.76 13.88 -21.14
N LEU A 123 4.14 13.47 -20.03
CA LEU A 123 4.80 13.53 -18.73
C LEU A 123 5.87 12.44 -18.64
N ALA A 124 7.00 12.76 -18.01
CA ALA A 124 8.06 11.80 -17.76
C ALA A 124 7.53 10.61 -16.91
N TRP A 125 8.03 9.42 -17.18
CA TRP A 125 7.62 8.24 -16.43
C TRP A 125 8.08 8.30 -14.98
N GLU A 126 9.24 8.88 -14.70
CA GLU A 126 9.74 9.13 -13.35
C GLU A 126 8.74 9.95 -12.52
N GLN A 127 8.12 10.95 -13.13
CA GLN A 127 7.08 11.77 -12.51
C GLN A 127 5.81 10.96 -12.21
N LYS A 128 5.40 10.05 -13.10
CA LYS A 128 4.25 9.16 -12.92
C LYS A 128 4.53 8.11 -11.86
N VAL A 129 5.74 7.55 -11.83
CA VAL A 129 6.20 6.63 -10.79
C VAL A 129 6.24 7.33 -9.44
N GLY A 130 6.80 8.55 -9.39
CA GLY A 130 6.80 9.37 -8.19
C GLY A 130 5.39 9.66 -7.67
N ALA A 131 4.46 10.04 -8.55
CA ALA A 131 3.07 10.27 -8.17
C ALA A 131 2.40 9.00 -7.62
N SER A 132 2.68 7.83 -8.21
CA SER A 132 2.14 6.55 -7.74
C SER A 132 2.68 6.16 -6.36
N LEU A 133 3.98 6.32 -6.13
CA LEU A 133 4.61 6.08 -4.82
C LEU A 133 4.11 7.06 -3.77
N TRP A 134 3.94 8.34 -4.13
CA TRP A 134 3.37 9.36 -3.24
C TRP A 134 1.95 8.97 -2.81
N PHE A 135 1.12 8.51 -3.73
CA PHE A 135 -0.21 8.00 -3.43
C PHE A 135 -0.17 6.83 -2.44
N LEU A 136 0.68 5.83 -2.69
CA LEU A 136 0.81 4.69 -1.78
C LEU A 136 1.32 5.12 -0.40
N ALA A 137 2.23 6.09 -0.35
CA ALA A 137 2.81 6.61 0.89
C ALA A 137 1.83 7.44 1.73
N THR A 138 0.90 8.16 1.10
CA THR A 138 0.04 9.15 1.78
C THR A 138 -1.44 8.78 1.82
N GLY A 139 -1.96 8.12 0.79
CA GLY A 139 -3.39 7.90 0.60
C GLY A 139 -4.16 9.17 0.17
N GLU A 140 -3.47 10.21 -0.32
CA GLU A 140 -4.11 11.44 -0.79
C GLU A 140 -5.05 11.19 -1.98
N CYS A 141 -6.09 12.03 -2.14
CA CYS A 141 -7.01 11.90 -3.25
C CYS A 141 -6.34 12.21 -4.60
N PHE A 142 -6.87 11.65 -5.68
CA PHE A 142 -6.31 11.79 -7.03
C PHE A 142 -6.19 13.23 -7.51
N ARG A 143 -7.12 14.11 -7.11
CA ARG A 143 -7.07 15.54 -7.40
C ARG A 143 -5.85 16.21 -6.78
N SER A 144 -5.56 15.93 -5.51
CA SER A 144 -4.40 16.48 -4.81
C SER A 144 -3.10 16.02 -5.47
N ILE A 145 -2.99 14.73 -5.76
CA ILE A 145 -1.83 14.15 -6.48
C ILE A 145 -1.68 14.78 -7.86
N GLY A 146 -2.79 14.89 -8.61
CA GLY A 146 -2.80 15.48 -9.95
C GLY A 146 -2.29 16.92 -9.95
N ASN A 147 -2.76 17.74 -9.00
CA ASN A 147 -2.31 19.13 -8.87
C ASN A 147 -0.83 19.22 -8.49
N ARG A 148 -0.35 18.36 -7.58
CA ARG A 148 1.05 18.33 -7.14
C ARG A 148 2.00 17.92 -8.28
N PHE A 149 1.63 16.90 -9.04
CA PHE A 149 2.46 16.34 -10.12
C PHE A 149 2.08 16.85 -11.52
N GLY A 150 1.26 17.89 -11.64
CA GLY A 150 0.92 18.53 -12.90
C GLY A 150 0.22 17.62 -13.91
N MET A 151 -0.62 16.71 -13.44
CA MET A 151 -1.36 15.78 -14.28
C MET A 151 -2.86 15.78 -13.94
N GLY A 152 -3.71 15.45 -14.90
CA GLY A 152 -5.14 15.27 -14.64
C GLY A 152 -5.43 13.98 -13.84
N GLU A 153 -6.56 13.96 -13.12
CA GLU A 153 -6.99 12.79 -12.33
C GLU A 153 -7.04 11.51 -13.16
N SER A 154 -7.58 11.59 -14.40
CA SER A 154 -7.63 10.44 -15.31
C SER A 154 -6.23 9.99 -15.73
N THR A 155 -5.33 10.92 -16.02
CA THR A 155 -3.93 10.60 -16.38
C THR A 155 -3.25 9.90 -15.23
N PHE A 156 -3.44 10.38 -13.98
CA PHE A 156 -2.91 9.74 -12.81
C PHE A 156 -3.51 8.35 -12.58
N SER A 157 -4.83 8.20 -12.74
CA SER A 157 -5.51 6.90 -12.62
C SER A 157 -4.93 5.84 -13.56
N TYR A 158 -4.67 6.21 -14.82
CA TYR A 158 -4.01 5.31 -15.77
C TYR A 158 -2.56 5.02 -15.40
N ALA A 159 -1.79 6.04 -14.99
CA ALA A 159 -0.40 5.88 -14.58
C ALA A 159 -0.26 4.97 -13.36
N LEU A 160 -1.12 5.12 -12.36
CA LEU A 160 -1.17 4.25 -11.17
C LEU A 160 -1.50 2.81 -11.55
N ARG A 161 -2.46 2.59 -12.44
CA ARG A 161 -2.82 1.25 -12.91
C ARG A 161 -1.67 0.58 -13.66
N ASP A 162 -1.01 1.31 -14.56
CA ASP A 162 0.15 0.78 -15.29
C ASP A 162 1.31 0.48 -14.34
N PHE A 163 1.60 1.37 -13.38
CA PHE A 163 2.59 1.16 -12.34
C PHE A 163 2.33 -0.13 -11.54
N ILE A 164 1.11 -0.29 -11.00
CA ILE A 164 0.71 -1.47 -10.24
C ILE A 164 0.86 -2.74 -11.08
N ASN A 165 0.37 -2.73 -12.30
CA ASN A 165 0.44 -3.90 -13.19
C ASN A 165 1.89 -4.32 -13.48
N VAL A 166 2.78 -3.36 -13.75
CA VAL A 166 4.20 -3.64 -14.01
C VAL A 166 4.89 -4.20 -12.76
N ILE A 167 4.65 -3.60 -11.57
CA ILE A 167 5.22 -4.11 -10.32
C ILE A 167 4.78 -5.54 -10.06
N VAL A 168 3.49 -5.84 -10.17
CA VAL A 168 2.97 -7.19 -9.93
C VAL A 168 3.52 -8.18 -10.96
N THR A 169 3.46 -7.85 -12.24
CA THR A 169 3.89 -8.77 -13.31
C THR A 169 5.38 -9.09 -13.23
N LYS A 170 6.20 -8.08 -12.91
CA LYS A 170 7.66 -8.25 -12.90
C LYS A 170 8.16 -8.89 -11.61
N PHE A 171 7.66 -8.45 -10.46
CA PHE A 171 8.32 -8.74 -9.18
C PHE A 171 7.58 -9.73 -8.28
N LEU A 172 6.30 -10.05 -8.52
CA LEU A 172 5.56 -10.94 -7.62
C LEU A 172 6.25 -12.29 -7.44
N ALA A 173 6.58 -12.96 -8.54
CA ALA A 173 7.22 -14.28 -8.52
C ALA A 173 8.68 -14.26 -8.04
N GLU A 174 9.33 -13.09 -8.04
CA GLU A 174 10.70 -12.93 -7.60
C GLU A 174 10.78 -12.54 -6.12
N LYS A 175 9.92 -11.64 -5.67
CA LYS A 175 10.02 -11.00 -4.35
C LYS A 175 9.12 -11.62 -3.28
N ILE A 176 8.05 -12.32 -3.67
CA ILE A 176 7.16 -13.01 -2.72
C ILE A 176 7.26 -14.52 -2.99
N VAL A 177 8.24 -15.13 -2.38
CA VAL A 177 8.56 -16.54 -2.61
C VAL A 177 9.05 -17.22 -1.33
N PHE A 178 8.60 -18.46 -1.12
CA PHE A 178 9.14 -19.31 -0.07
C PHE A 178 10.58 -19.72 -0.37
N PRO A 179 11.41 -19.89 0.68
CA PRO A 179 12.77 -20.41 0.53
C PRO A 179 12.73 -21.78 -0.14
N ASN A 180 13.60 -22.00 -1.11
CA ASN A 180 13.65 -23.25 -1.87
C ASN A 180 14.98 -23.99 -1.68
N THR A 181 15.98 -23.35 -1.07
CA THR A 181 17.27 -23.94 -0.75
C THR A 181 17.38 -24.26 0.74
N GLU A 182 18.14 -25.30 1.07
CA GLU A 182 18.39 -25.68 2.46
C GLU A 182 19.09 -24.56 3.25
N SER A 183 19.96 -23.81 2.60
CA SER A 183 20.65 -22.64 3.19
C SER A 183 19.66 -21.55 3.63
N GLU A 184 18.73 -21.17 2.76
CA GLU A 184 17.69 -20.17 3.06
C GLU A 184 16.75 -20.65 4.18
N ILE A 185 16.33 -21.93 4.11
CA ILE A 185 15.47 -22.54 5.13
C ILE A 185 16.19 -22.51 6.51
N ASN A 186 17.47 -22.83 6.54
CA ASN A 186 18.26 -22.83 7.78
C ASN A 186 18.47 -21.40 8.30
N GLU A 187 18.67 -20.41 7.44
CA GLU A 187 18.76 -19.00 7.83
C GLU A 187 17.48 -18.54 8.52
N ILE A 188 16.32 -18.77 7.92
CA ILE A 188 15.01 -18.39 8.48
C ILE A 188 14.76 -19.12 9.80
N THR A 189 15.00 -20.42 9.83
CA THR A 189 14.81 -21.26 11.03
C THR A 189 15.67 -20.78 12.21
N ASN A 190 16.94 -20.47 11.95
CA ASN A 190 17.85 -19.96 12.98
C ASN A 190 17.43 -18.54 13.44
N GLY A 191 16.93 -17.70 12.54
CA GLY A 191 16.42 -16.39 12.86
C GLY A 191 15.22 -16.44 13.81
N PHE A 192 14.24 -17.30 13.55
CA PHE A 192 13.11 -17.51 14.45
C PHE A 192 13.51 -18.17 15.80
N LYS A 193 14.47 -19.08 15.79
CA LYS A 193 14.99 -19.70 17.01
C LYS A 193 15.56 -18.67 17.99
N GLY A 194 16.09 -17.56 17.49
CA GLY A 194 16.56 -16.44 18.31
C GLY A 194 15.45 -15.74 19.09
N THR A 195 14.19 -15.77 18.59
CA THR A 195 13.07 -15.03 19.19
C THR A 195 12.35 -15.83 20.27
N GLY A 196 11.64 -16.89 19.93
CA GLY A 196 10.82 -17.67 20.89
C GLY A 196 11.37 -19.06 21.20
N ARG A 197 12.47 -19.47 20.55
CA ARG A 197 13.14 -20.78 20.72
C ARG A 197 12.32 -21.98 20.23
N ILE A 198 11.26 -21.76 19.48
CA ILE A 198 10.53 -22.84 18.81
C ILE A 198 11.40 -23.36 17.67
N PRO A 199 11.65 -24.67 17.60
CA PRO A 199 12.49 -25.22 16.55
C PRO A 199 11.76 -25.28 15.22
N ASN A 200 12.52 -25.24 14.13
CA ASN A 200 12.05 -25.52 12.78
C ASN A 200 10.93 -24.61 12.24
N VAL A 201 10.80 -23.40 12.78
CA VAL A 201 9.86 -22.40 12.28
C VAL A 201 10.41 -21.75 11.03
N ILE A 202 9.62 -21.74 9.94
CA ILE A 202 9.98 -21.12 8.66
C ILE A 202 9.07 -19.95 8.30
N GLY A 203 8.07 -19.63 9.14
CA GLY A 203 7.19 -18.50 8.90
C GLY A 203 6.20 -18.28 10.02
N ALA A 204 5.61 -17.09 10.03
CA ALA A 204 4.44 -16.76 10.84
C ALA A 204 3.34 -16.26 9.94
N ILE A 205 2.09 -16.77 10.11
CA ILE A 205 0.92 -16.42 9.30
C ILE A 205 -0.08 -15.64 10.14
N ASP A 206 -0.69 -14.64 9.51
CA ASP A 206 -1.80 -13.88 10.09
C ASP A 206 -2.63 -13.20 9.00
N GLY A 207 -3.83 -12.72 9.37
CA GLY A 207 -4.72 -11.93 8.53
C GLY A 207 -4.73 -10.46 8.94
N SER A 208 -4.72 -9.55 7.96
CA SER A 208 -4.85 -8.12 8.22
C SER A 208 -5.95 -7.50 7.36
N HIS A 209 -6.86 -6.73 7.99
CA HIS A 209 -7.91 -6.01 7.30
C HIS A 209 -7.37 -4.73 6.67
N ILE A 210 -7.68 -4.53 5.39
CA ILE A 210 -7.40 -3.30 4.64
C ILE A 210 -8.74 -2.61 4.39
N PRO A 211 -8.95 -1.39 4.92
CA PRO A 211 -10.21 -0.66 4.77
C PRO A 211 -10.49 -0.34 3.30
N ILE A 212 -11.75 -0.49 2.91
CA ILE A 212 -12.24 -0.17 1.57
C ILE A 212 -13.55 0.62 1.66
N LYS A 213 -13.91 1.32 0.60
CA LYS A 213 -15.26 1.84 0.42
C LYS A 213 -16.23 0.68 0.25
N ALA A 214 -17.46 0.81 0.76
CA ALA A 214 -18.49 -0.20 0.61
C ALA A 214 -18.65 -0.59 -0.87
N PRO A 215 -18.44 -1.86 -1.25
CA PRO A 215 -18.65 -2.28 -2.63
C PRO A 215 -20.13 -2.24 -2.99
N HIS A 216 -20.44 -2.01 -4.27
CA HIS A 216 -21.83 -1.98 -4.75
C HIS A 216 -22.51 -3.35 -4.70
N LEU A 217 -21.75 -4.42 -4.93
CA LEU A 217 -22.23 -5.79 -4.89
C LEU A 217 -21.84 -6.45 -3.56
N PHE A 218 -22.81 -7.05 -2.89
CA PHE A 218 -22.64 -7.82 -1.65
C PHE A 218 -21.88 -7.09 -0.53
N PRO A 219 -22.21 -5.82 -0.18
CA PRO A 219 -21.46 -5.06 0.81
C PRO A 219 -21.38 -5.76 2.18
N VAL A 220 -22.40 -6.52 2.56
CA VAL A 220 -22.46 -7.23 3.85
C VAL A 220 -21.29 -8.21 4.01
N ASP A 221 -20.84 -8.86 2.94
CA ASP A 221 -19.74 -9.80 2.98
C ASP A 221 -18.41 -9.12 3.31
N TYR A 222 -18.28 -7.83 2.99
CA TYR A 222 -17.07 -7.05 3.25
C TYR A 222 -17.06 -6.36 4.61
N PHE A 223 -18.19 -6.37 5.34
CA PHE A 223 -18.29 -5.76 6.66
C PHE A 223 -17.67 -6.67 7.71
N ASN A 224 -16.56 -6.25 8.30
CA ASN A 224 -15.79 -7.03 9.26
C ASN A 224 -16.29 -6.86 10.70
N ARG A 225 -15.77 -7.67 11.61
CA ARG A 225 -16.13 -7.65 13.04
C ARG A 225 -15.69 -6.37 13.76
N LYS A 226 -14.73 -5.61 13.22
CA LYS A 226 -14.27 -4.32 13.75
C LYS A 226 -15.18 -3.16 13.31
N GLY A 227 -16.26 -3.42 12.54
CA GLY A 227 -17.29 -2.42 12.19
C GLY A 227 -16.99 -1.57 10.96
N PHE A 228 -16.16 -2.04 10.02
CA PHE A 228 -15.88 -1.36 8.76
C PHE A 228 -15.75 -2.34 7.57
N TYR A 229 -15.89 -1.80 6.36
CA TYR A 229 -15.71 -2.59 5.13
C TYR A 229 -14.24 -2.82 4.85
N SER A 230 -13.86 -4.07 4.56
CA SER A 230 -12.46 -4.42 4.34
C SER A 230 -12.27 -5.58 3.38
N ILE A 231 -11.07 -5.65 2.82
CA ILE A 231 -10.51 -6.83 2.17
C ILE A 231 -9.44 -7.40 3.10
N VAL A 232 -9.34 -8.72 3.18
CA VAL A 232 -8.33 -9.40 3.98
C VAL A 232 -7.05 -9.60 3.16
N LEU A 233 -5.93 -9.23 3.75
CA LEU A 233 -4.58 -9.64 3.38
C LEU A 233 -4.14 -10.72 4.36
N GLN A 234 -4.15 -12.01 3.97
CA GLN A 234 -3.47 -13.07 4.69
C GLN A 234 -2.04 -13.17 4.18
N ALA A 235 -1.07 -13.24 5.09
CA ALA A 235 0.34 -13.31 4.70
C ALA A 235 1.15 -14.24 5.61
N VAL A 236 2.19 -14.85 5.03
CA VAL A 236 3.26 -15.53 5.75
C VAL A 236 4.51 -14.69 5.66
N VAL A 237 5.17 -14.46 6.80
CA VAL A 237 6.41 -13.69 6.85
C VAL A 237 7.54 -14.48 7.49
N ASP A 238 8.78 -14.09 7.17
CA ASP A 238 10.00 -14.61 7.78
C ASP A 238 10.37 -13.88 9.09
N HIS A 239 11.52 -14.23 9.64
CA HIS A 239 12.08 -13.61 10.84
C HIS A 239 12.57 -12.16 10.65
N LYS A 240 12.75 -11.71 9.39
CA LYS A 240 13.13 -10.34 9.00
C LYS A 240 11.94 -9.48 8.62
N THR A 241 10.71 -10.00 8.77
CA THR A 241 9.45 -9.35 8.37
C THR A 241 9.21 -9.27 6.86
N SER A 242 9.93 -10.05 6.04
CA SER A 242 9.69 -10.15 4.61
C SER A 242 8.52 -11.09 4.32
N PHE A 243 7.67 -10.73 3.37
CA PHE A 243 6.52 -11.53 2.94
C PHE A 243 6.99 -12.70 2.08
N LEU A 244 6.71 -13.93 2.52
CA LEU A 244 7.02 -15.18 1.81
C LEU A 244 5.85 -15.69 0.97
N ASP A 245 4.62 -15.38 1.40
CA ASP A 245 3.38 -15.73 0.72
C ASP A 245 2.29 -14.73 1.08
N ILE A 246 1.43 -14.44 0.12
CA ILE A 246 0.26 -13.57 0.33
C ILE A 246 -0.97 -14.13 -0.35
N CYS A 247 -2.12 -13.98 0.30
CA CYS A 247 -3.45 -14.24 -0.27
C CYS A 247 -4.31 -13.00 -0.04
N VAL A 248 -4.73 -12.34 -1.13
CA VAL A 248 -5.43 -11.05 -1.08
C VAL A 248 -6.73 -11.14 -1.86
N GLY A 249 -7.77 -10.43 -1.39
CA GLY A 249 -9.03 -10.30 -2.13
C GLY A 249 -10.24 -10.90 -1.45
N TRP A 250 -10.07 -11.58 -0.32
CA TRP A 250 -11.17 -12.13 0.44
C TRP A 250 -11.97 -11.05 1.17
N PRO A 251 -13.31 -11.17 1.22
CA PRO A 251 -14.18 -10.27 1.96
C PRO A 251 -13.85 -10.22 3.45
N GLY A 252 -14.03 -9.05 4.07
CA GLY A 252 -13.70 -8.79 5.46
C GLY A 252 -14.41 -9.66 6.51
N SER A 253 -15.58 -10.25 6.18
CA SER A 253 -16.28 -11.19 7.08
C SER A 253 -15.70 -12.61 7.04
N THR A 254 -14.77 -12.90 6.10
CA THR A 254 -14.25 -14.26 5.91
C THR A 254 -13.27 -14.62 7.01
N HIS A 255 -13.42 -15.80 7.59
CA HIS A 255 -12.51 -16.34 8.61
C HIS A 255 -11.17 -16.77 8.01
N ASP A 256 -10.09 -16.59 8.77
CA ASP A 256 -8.72 -16.91 8.35
C ASP A 256 -8.54 -18.37 7.92
N SER A 257 -9.17 -19.29 8.64
CA SER A 257 -9.18 -20.73 8.29
C SER A 257 -9.77 -21.00 6.89
N ARG A 258 -10.82 -20.26 6.50
CA ARG A 258 -11.42 -20.41 5.16
C ARG A 258 -10.52 -19.85 4.08
N ILE A 259 -9.88 -18.72 4.35
CA ILE A 259 -8.90 -18.12 3.43
C ILE A 259 -7.74 -19.08 3.22
N LEU A 260 -7.20 -19.63 4.30
CA LEU A 260 -6.10 -20.58 4.25
C LEU A 260 -6.41 -21.80 3.37
N VAL A 261 -7.54 -22.49 3.63
CA VAL A 261 -7.90 -23.73 2.88
C VAL A 261 -8.06 -23.47 1.38
N ASN A 262 -8.45 -22.26 0.98
CA ASN A 262 -8.60 -21.87 -0.42
C ASN A 262 -7.35 -21.18 -1.00
N SER A 263 -6.25 -21.07 -0.24
CA SER A 263 -5.01 -20.45 -0.68
C SER A 263 -4.07 -21.42 -1.41
N ASN A 264 -3.18 -20.87 -2.22
CA ASN A 264 -2.11 -21.65 -2.84
C ASN A 264 -1.15 -22.22 -1.78
N LEU A 265 -0.99 -21.56 -0.65
CA LEU A 265 -0.19 -22.01 0.48
C LEU A 265 -0.64 -23.40 0.97
N TYR A 266 -1.96 -23.56 1.19
CA TYR A 266 -2.53 -24.82 1.66
C TYR A 266 -2.24 -25.96 0.69
N ASN A 267 -2.44 -25.75 -0.60
CA ASN A 267 -2.13 -26.72 -1.63
C ASN A 267 -0.63 -27.05 -1.71
N LYS A 268 0.22 -26.04 -1.57
CA LYS A 268 1.68 -26.19 -1.58
C LYS A 268 2.17 -27.09 -0.46
N PHE A 269 1.72 -26.86 0.77
CA PHE A 269 2.17 -27.64 1.93
C PHE A 269 1.56 -29.03 1.99
N ASN A 270 0.36 -29.23 1.50
CA ASN A 270 -0.25 -30.57 1.46
C ASN A 270 0.31 -31.46 0.32
N ASN A 271 0.76 -30.86 -0.79
CA ASN A 271 1.27 -31.60 -1.95
C ASN A 271 2.79 -31.76 -1.98
N LEU A 272 3.55 -30.85 -1.31
CA LEU A 272 5.01 -30.82 -1.31
C LEU A 272 5.61 -31.27 0.04
N VAL A 273 5.10 -32.35 0.59
CA VAL A 273 5.48 -32.88 1.90
C VAL A 273 7.00 -33.11 2.06
N THR A 274 7.75 -33.29 0.99
CA THR A 274 9.17 -33.64 1.05
C THR A 274 10.10 -32.45 1.30
N THR A 275 9.82 -31.28 0.75
CA THR A 275 10.72 -30.10 0.84
C THR A 275 10.69 -29.42 2.21
N PHE A 276 9.51 -29.40 2.85
CA PHE A 276 9.32 -28.75 4.16
C PHE A 276 9.08 -29.75 5.29
N ASN A 277 9.58 -30.98 5.16
CA ASN A 277 9.44 -31.98 6.20
C ASN A 277 10.00 -31.48 7.56
N ASN A 278 9.22 -31.62 8.63
CA ASN A 278 9.54 -31.09 9.96
C ASN A 278 9.76 -29.57 10.02
N LYS A 279 9.15 -28.79 9.11
CA LYS A 279 9.14 -27.34 9.14
C LYS A 279 7.74 -26.83 9.43
N TYR A 280 7.66 -25.74 10.20
CA TYR A 280 6.39 -25.26 10.74
C TYR A 280 6.17 -23.78 10.45
N ILE A 281 4.92 -23.43 10.16
CA ILE A 281 4.42 -22.06 10.17
C ILE A 281 3.64 -21.88 11.48
N LEU A 282 3.74 -20.70 12.11
CA LEU A 282 2.99 -20.38 13.32
C LEU A 282 1.80 -19.50 12.99
N GLY A 283 0.59 -19.94 13.32
CA GLY A 283 -0.65 -19.19 13.15
C GLY A 283 -1.31 -18.85 14.50
N ASP A 284 -2.28 -17.96 14.48
CA ASP A 284 -3.11 -17.67 15.66
C ASP A 284 -4.17 -18.76 15.90
N GLY A 285 -5.00 -18.60 16.93
CA GLY A 285 -6.05 -19.55 17.27
C GLY A 285 -7.22 -19.60 16.27
N GLY A 286 -7.28 -18.75 15.26
CA GLY A 286 -8.25 -18.75 14.18
C GLY A 286 -7.93 -19.76 13.07
N TYR A 287 -6.69 -20.25 13.03
CA TYR A 287 -6.25 -21.28 12.08
C TYR A 287 -6.43 -22.70 12.59
N PRO A 288 -6.51 -23.71 11.67
CA PRO A 288 -6.47 -25.13 12.04
C PRO A 288 -5.06 -25.54 12.51
N ASN A 289 -4.98 -26.43 13.49
CA ASN A 289 -3.72 -27.06 13.87
C ASN A 289 -3.40 -28.23 12.94
N LEU A 290 -2.42 -28.06 12.05
CA LEU A 290 -2.03 -29.02 11.03
C LEU A 290 -0.61 -29.53 11.29
N SER A 291 -0.16 -30.55 10.54
CA SER A 291 1.21 -31.08 10.68
C SER A 291 2.31 -30.05 10.37
N TRP A 292 2.00 -29.02 9.59
CA TRP A 292 2.89 -27.94 9.21
C TRP A 292 2.49 -26.54 9.73
N LEU A 293 1.27 -26.39 10.30
CA LEU A 293 0.76 -25.14 10.86
C LEU A 293 0.40 -25.33 12.33
N ILE A 294 1.21 -24.71 13.20
CA ILE A 294 1.09 -24.87 14.65
C ILE A 294 0.43 -23.63 15.24
N VAL A 295 -0.62 -23.87 16.03
CA VAL A 295 -1.40 -22.83 16.72
C VAL A 295 -1.30 -22.98 18.24
N PRO A 296 -1.60 -21.92 19.02
CA PRO A 296 -1.57 -21.99 20.47
C PRO A 296 -2.63 -22.94 21.04
N TYR A 297 -2.42 -23.43 22.26
CA TYR A 297 -3.44 -24.16 23.02
C TYR A 297 -4.58 -23.21 23.38
N LYS A 298 -5.82 -23.66 23.17
CA LYS A 298 -7.03 -22.93 23.57
C LYS A 298 -7.41 -23.29 25.00
N ASP A 299 -7.77 -22.32 25.83
CA ASP A 299 -8.38 -22.54 27.13
C ASP A 299 -9.89 -22.82 26.93
N ILE A 300 -10.29 -24.04 27.25
CA ILE A 300 -11.69 -24.48 27.17
C ILE A 300 -12.41 -24.35 28.52
N GLY A 301 -12.00 -23.39 29.36
CA GLY A 301 -12.63 -23.11 30.66
C GLY A 301 -12.10 -23.93 31.83
N ARG A 302 -11.03 -24.72 31.64
CA ARG A 302 -10.36 -25.49 32.69
C ARG A 302 -9.00 -24.92 33.09
N GLY A 303 -8.57 -23.83 32.45
CA GLY A 303 -7.22 -23.31 32.57
C GLY A 303 -6.20 -24.15 31.80
N LEU A 304 -5.15 -23.50 31.33
CA LEU A 304 -4.02 -24.17 30.69
C LEU A 304 -3.05 -24.68 31.76
N ILE A 305 -2.50 -25.89 31.55
CA ILE A 305 -1.41 -26.39 32.43
C ILE A 305 -0.13 -25.57 32.19
N GLN A 306 0.75 -25.49 33.15
CA GLN A 306 1.92 -24.62 33.15
C GLN A 306 2.80 -24.76 31.91
N LYS A 307 3.02 -25.97 31.40
CA LYS A 307 3.78 -26.17 30.15
C LYS A 307 3.08 -25.63 28.92
N GLN A 308 1.74 -25.67 28.85
CA GLN A 308 0.95 -25.10 27.73
C GLN A 308 0.98 -23.58 27.78
N THR A 309 0.86 -22.99 28.97
CA THR A 309 1.01 -21.54 29.14
C THR A 309 2.40 -21.07 28.70
N TYR A 310 3.46 -21.81 29.09
CA TYR A 310 4.81 -21.51 28.65
C TYR A 310 4.97 -21.63 27.13
N PHE A 311 4.42 -22.67 26.51
CA PHE A 311 4.40 -22.85 25.06
C PHE A 311 3.70 -21.66 24.37
N ASN A 312 2.48 -21.30 24.81
CA ASN A 312 1.73 -20.19 24.24
C ASN A 312 2.50 -18.86 24.31
N CYS A 313 3.20 -18.61 25.43
CA CYS A 313 4.07 -17.44 25.55
C CYS A 313 5.20 -17.46 24.50
N LYS A 314 5.86 -18.60 24.29
CA LYS A 314 6.92 -18.74 23.28
C LYS A 314 6.40 -18.66 21.86
N HIS A 315 5.21 -19.21 21.63
CA HIS A 315 4.50 -19.13 20.36
C HIS A 315 4.18 -17.67 20.00
N SER A 316 3.57 -16.92 20.92
CA SER A 316 3.25 -15.50 20.71
C SER A 316 4.51 -14.66 20.47
N GLN A 317 5.58 -14.88 21.26
CA GLN A 317 6.87 -14.21 21.07
C GLN A 317 7.46 -14.45 19.68
N THR A 318 7.25 -15.61 19.09
CA THR A 318 7.74 -15.93 17.74
C THR A 318 6.83 -15.36 16.67
N ARG A 319 5.50 -15.45 16.86
CA ARG A 319 4.50 -14.96 15.89
C ARG A 319 4.46 -13.44 15.77
N ILE A 320 4.94 -12.69 16.77
CA ILE A 320 4.98 -11.21 16.73
C ILE A 320 5.60 -10.65 15.44
N LYS A 321 6.39 -11.46 14.72
CA LYS A 321 7.01 -11.05 13.44
C LYS A 321 6.00 -10.69 12.36
N VAL A 322 4.88 -11.39 12.27
CA VAL A 322 3.85 -11.07 11.27
C VAL A 322 3.09 -9.80 11.65
N GLU A 323 2.86 -9.57 12.94
CA GLU A 323 2.26 -8.31 13.42
C GLU A 323 3.19 -7.11 13.13
N GLN A 324 4.51 -7.29 13.39
CA GLN A 324 5.53 -6.29 13.03
C GLN A 324 5.57 -6.03 11.52
N ALA A 325 5.48 -7.06 10.69
CA ALA A 325 5.47 -6.91 9.24
C ALA A 325 4.27 -6.09 8.76
N PHE A 326 3.07 -6.34 9.29
CA PHE A 326 1.89 -5.53 8.97
C PHE A 326 2.03 -4.10 9.49
N GLY A 327 2.63 -3.90 10.65
CA GLY A 327 2.93 -2.57 11.18
C GLY A 327 3.88 -1.77 10.29
N LEU A 328 4.94 -2.41 9.81
CA LEU A 328 5.89 -1.83 8.84
C LEU A 328 5.24 -1.56 7.48
N LEU A 329 4.46 -2.53 6.95
CA LEU A 329 3.75 -2.40 5.68
C LEU A 329 2.81 -1.19 5.68
N LYS A 330 1.93 -1.11 6.69
CA LYS A 330 0.93 -0.03 6.81
C LYS A 330 1.56 1.30 7.19
N GLY A 331 2.63 1.31 7.99
CA GLY A 331 3.41 2.50 8.30
C GLY A 331 4.09 3.09 7.08
N ARG A 332 4.62 2.24 6.20
CA ARG A 332 5.25 2.64 4.93
C ARG A 332 4.19 3.08 3.90
N TRP A 333 3.19 2.24 3.64
CA TRP A 333 2.16 2.49 2.63
C TRP A 333 0.84 2.88 3.31
N ARG A 334 0.76 4.14 3.72
CA ARG A 334 -0.37 4.67 4.51
C ARG A 334 -1.70 4.64 3.78
N CYS A 335 -1.72 4.50 2.46
CA CYS A 335 -2.95 4.24 1.73
C CYS A 335 -3.71 3.03 2.27
N LEU A 336 -3.00 2.01 2.85
CA LEU A 336 -3.60 0.82 3.45
C LEU A 336 -4.27 1.07 4.81
N LEU A 337 -4.12 2.26 5.40
CA LEU A 337 -4.76 2.68 6.66
C LEU A 337 -6.11 3.36 6.45
N HIS A 338 -6.35 3.86 5.24
CA HIS A 338 -7.54 4.62 4.90
C HIS A 338 -8.47 3.81 4.00
N SER A 339 -9.74 4.18 3.99
CA SER A 339 -10.70 3.59 3.05
C SER A 339 -10.24 3.86 1.61
N LEU A 340 -9.92 2.79 0.89
CA LEU A 340 -9.45 2.88 -0.49
C LEU A 340 -10.58 3.30 -1.43
N GLU A 341 -10.45 4.49 -2.03
CA GLU A 341 -11.40 5.07 -2.99
C GLU A 341 -10.94 4.87 -4.45
N VAL A 342 -10.48 3.69 -4.77
CA VAL A 342 -10.07 3.29 -6.12
C VAL A 342 -11.03 2.23 -6.67
N SER A 343 -10.94 1.93 -7.97
CA SER A 343 -11.70 0.83 -8.59
C SER A 343 -11.47 -0.47 -7.82
N PHE A 344 -12.55 -1.14 -7.45
CA PHE A 344 -12.52 -2.36 -6.63
C PHE A 344 -11.59 -3.45 -7.19
N GLU A 345 -11.57 -3.58 -8.51
CA GLU A 345 -10.76 -4.57 -9.23
C GLU A 345 -9.25 -4.39 -9.03
N ILE A 346 -8.78 -3.15 -8.82
CA ILE A 346 -7.35 -2.87 -8.66
C ILE A 346 -6.87 -3.04 -7.22
N ILE A 347 -7.77 -3.05 -6.23
CA ILE A 347 -7.42 -3.08 -4.81
C ILE A 347 -6.51 -4.27 -4.45
N PRO A 348 -6.83 -5.53 -4.84
CA PRO A 348 -5.96 -6.65 -4.54
C PRO A 348 -4.54 -6.50 -5.13
N HIS A 349 -4.43 -6.00 -6.36
CA HIS A 349 -3.14 -5.76 -7.01
C HIS A 349 -2.36 -4.62 -6.33
N MET A 350 -3.05 -3.59 -5.84
CA MET A 350 -2.43 -2.50 -5.10
C MET A 350 -1.88 -2.97 -3.75
N ILE A 351 -2.62 -3.78 -3.01
CA ILE A 351 -2.15 -4.40 -1.77
C ILE A 351 -0.93 -5.28 -2.04
N THR A 352 -1.00 -6.11 -3.09
CA THR A 352 0.13 -6.94 -3.55
C THR A 352 1.35 -6.08 -3.89
N THR A 353 1.16 -4.96 -4.60
CA THR A 353 2.23 -4.00 -4.92
C THR A 353 2.89 -3.46 -3.64
N CYS A 354 2.10 -3.10 -2.62
CA CYS A 354 2.63 -2.65 -1.34
C CYS A 354 3.49 -3.71 -0.65
N CYS A 355 3.07 -4.99 -0.69
CA CYS A 355 3.86 -6.11 -0.14
C CYS A 355 5.17 -6.33 -0.92
N ILE A 356 5.14 -6.27 -2.25
CA ILE A 356 6.34 -6.37 -3.10
C ILE A 356 7.32 -5.24 -2.80
N LEU A 357 6.83 -3.99 -2.78
CA LEU A 357 7.66 -2.82 -2.49
C LEU A 357 8.21 -2.85 -1.06
N HIS A 358 7.48 -3.42 -0.09
CA HIS A 358 7.99 -3.65 1.25
C HIS A 358 9.20 -4.59 1.22
N ASN A 359 9.09 -5.75 0.57
CA ASN A 359 10.20 -6.70 0.46
C ASN A 359 11.42 -6.08 -0.28
N ILE A 360 11.19 -5.32 -1.35
CA ILE A 360 12.27 -4.58 -2.04
C ILE A 360 12.98 -3.62 -1.09
N CYS A 361 12.24 -2.88 -0.27
CA CYS A 361 12.84 -1.96 0.69
C CYS A 361 13.64 -2.70 1.78
N GLU A 362 13.11 -3.81 2.33
CA GLU A 362 13.82 -4.62 3.33
C GLU A 362 15.10 -5.24 2.74
N GLU A 363 15.05 -5.79 1.54
CA GLU A 363 16.21 -6.34 0.82
C GLU A 363 17.30 -5.28 0.58
N ARG A 364 16.89 -4.05 0.23
CA ARG A 364 17.79 -2.93 -0.01
C ARG A 364 18.20 -2.19 1.27
N ARG A 365 17.83 -2.69 2.45
CA ARG A 365 18.07 -2.10 3.77
C ARG A 365 17.53 -0.67 3.91
N ASP A 366 16.45 -0.40 3.22
CA ASP A 366 15.71 0.86 3.28
C ASP A 366 14.64 0.80 4.38
N PHE A 367 15.09 0.64 5.62
CA PHE A 367 14.22 0.41 6.77
C PHE A 367 13.38 1.62 7.12
N LEU A 368 12.12 1.37 7.50
CA LEU A 368 11.24 2.41 8.03
C LEU A 368 11.67 2.79 9.46
N PRO A 369 11.76 4.10 9.79
CA PRO A 369 12.04 4.54 11.16
C PRO A 369 11.00 3.99 12.15
N PRO A 370 11.41 3.64 13.39
CA PRO A 370 10.51 3.05 14.39
C PRO A 370 9.28 3.92 14.71
N GLU A 371 9.42 5.24 14.70
CA GLU A 371 8.35 6.21 14.95
C GLU A 371 7.30 6.27 13.82
N GLU A 372 7.61 5.72 12.67
CA GLU A 372 6.71 5.67 11.51
C GLU A 372 5.99 4.32 11.37
N GLN A 373 6.32 3.35 12.21
CA GLN A 373 5.64 2.06 12.23
C GLN A 373 4.20 2.23 12.74
N TYR A 374 3.28 1.53 12.10
CA TYR A 374 1.89 1.48 12.57
C TYR A 374 1.74 0.39 13.62
N HIS A 375 1.04 0.71 14.71
CA HIS A 375 0.67 -0.25 15.73
C HIS A 375 -0.84 -0.39 15.75
N ASP A 376 -1.34 -1.58 15.42
CA ASP A 376 -2.77 -1.88 15.56
C ASP A 376 -3.11 -1.97 17.05
N THR A 377 -3.89 -1.02 17.56
CA THR A 377 -4.34 -0.99 18.96
C THR A 377 -5.66 -1.75 19.15
N GLY A 378 -6.17 -2.39 18.08
CA GLY A 378 -7.41 -3.15 18.11
C GLY A 378 -7.25 -4.42 18.94
N THR A 379 -8.10 -4.61 19.95
CA THR A 379 -8.25 -5.89 20.65
C THR A 379 -8.77 -6.94 19.67
N ASP A 380 -7.99 -7.97 19.42
CA ASP A 380 -8.47 -9.15 18.71
C ASP A 380 -9.60 -9.78 19.52
N VAL A 381 -10.81 -9.66 18.99
CA VAL A 381 -11.96 -10.38 19.57
C VAL A 381 -11.74 -11.84 19.20
N ASN A 382 -11.33 -12.64 20.19
CA ASN A 382 -11.15 -14.08 20.05
C ASN A 382 -12.37 -14.71 19.36
N SER A 383 -12.20 -15.11 18.12
CA SER A 383 -13.23 -15.83 17.40
C SER A 383 -13.19 -17.30 17.80
N GLU A 384 -14.19 -17.75 18.54
CA GLU A 384 -14.46 -19.17 18.71
C GLU A 384 -14.87 -19.78 17.36
N THR A 385 -13.89 -20.24 16.60
CA THR A 385 -14.14 -21.08 15.45
C THR A 385 -13.80 -22.51 15.83
N ASN A 386 -14.78 -23.42 15.66
CA ASN A 386 -14.53 -24.86 15.66
C ASN A 386 -13.73 -25.20 14.41
N VAL A 387 -12.42 -25.02 14.49
CA VAL A 387 -11.51 -25.38 13.41
C VAL A 387 -11.04 -26.80 13.65
N ASN A 388 -11.14 -27.66 12.64
CA ASN A 388 -10.73 -29.06 12.72
C ASN A 388 -9.23 -29.17 12.99
N GLU A 389 -8.87 -29.50 14.23
CA GLU A 389 -7.50 -29.88 14.60
C GLU A 389 -7.20 -31.30 14.08
N THR A 390 -6.05 -31.48 13.46
CA THR A 390 -5.62 -32.83 13.05
C THR A 390 -4.92 -33.56 14.21
N SER A 391 -5.09 -34.88 14.30
CA SER A 391 -4.41 -35.71 15.29
C SER A 391 -2.88 -35.57 15.20
N GLU A 392 -2.36 -35.51 13.97
CA GLU A 392 -0.94 -35.33 13.67
C GLU A 392 -0.43 -33.96 14.14
N GLY A 393 -1.15 -32.86 13.81
CA GLY A 393 -0.83 -31.51 14.28
C GLY A 393 -0.80 -31.41 15.80
N ASN A 394 -1.74 -32.07 16.50
CA ASN A 394 -1.77 -32.11 17.94
C ASN A 394 -0.58 -32.90 18.53
N ALA A 395 -0.19 -34.01 17.91
CA ALA A 395 1.00 -34.77 18.35
C ALA A 395 2.28 -33.92 18.20
N ILE A 396 2.44 -33.21 17.08
CA ILE A 396 3.59 -32.33 16.83
C ILE A 396 3.62 -31.17 17.82
N ARG A 397 2.48 -30.46 18.01
CA ARG A 397 2.38 -29.37 18.99
C ARG A 397 2.77 -29.84 20.39
N ASN A 398 2.27 -31.01 20.80
CA ASN A 398 2.58 -31.59 22.11
C ASN A 398 4.08 -31.92 22.23
N ALA A 399 4.69 -32.51 21.22
CA ALA A 399 6.12 -32.82 21.20
C ALA A 399 7.00 -31.57 21.32
N ILE A 400 6.64 -30.48 20.57
CA ILE A 400 7.33 -29.20 20.70
C ILE A 400 7.13 -28.56 22.06
N CYS A 401 5.93 -28.64 22.63
CA CYS A 401 5.62 -28.16 23.98
C CYS A 401 6.49 -28.87 25.04
N ASP A 402 6.57 -30.18 25.00
CA ASP A 402 7.38 -30.99 25.92
C ASP A 402 8.88 -30.70 25.77
N LEU A 403 9.37 -30.54 24.54
CA LEU A 403 10.76 -30.16 24.27
C LEU A 403 11.11 -28.79 24.89
N LEU A 404 10.27 -27.81 24.69
CA LEU A 404 10.47 -26.44 25.19
C LEU A 404 10.42 -26.43 26.73
N TRP A 405 9.50 -27.18 27.36
CA TRP A 405 9.35 -27.27 28.79
C TRP A 405 10.55 -27.95 29.43
N ASN A 406 10.99 -29.09 28.90
CA ASN A 406 12.16 -29.82 29.39
C ASN A 406 13.43 -28.96 29.33
N ASN A 407 13.62 -28.20 28.23
CA ASN A 407 14.73 -27.28 28.08
C ASN A 407 14.64 -26.10 29.08
N HIS A 408 13.43 -25.63 29.39
CA HIS A 408 13.21 -24.59 30.39
C HIS A 408 13.60 -25.08 31.79
N GLN A 409 13.14 -26.26 32.20
CA GLN A 409 13.46 -26.83 33.48
C GLN A 409 14.96 -27.09 33.67
N ARG A 410 15.65 -27.63 32.65
CA ARG A 410 17.09 -27.84 32.71
C ARG A 410 17.88 -26.54 32.94
N ARG A 411 17.45 -25.44 32.32
CA ARG A 411 18.10 -24.12 32.54
C ARG A 411 17.86 -23.60 33.95
N TYR A 412 16.64 -23.74 34.47
CA TYR A 412 16.29 -23.33 35.83
C TYR A 412 17.13 -24.05 36.88
N LEU A 413 17.33 -25.38 36.71
CA LEU A 413 18.18 -26.18 37.60
C LEU A 413 19.66 -25.75 37.52
N ASN A 414 20.16 -25.45 36.33
CA ASN A 414 21.56 -25.02 36.15
C ASN A 414 21.85 -23.61 36.70
N THR A 415 20.85 -22.71 36.72
CA THR A 415 21.00 -21.35 37.29
C THR A 415 20.90 -21.33 38.81
N ASN A 416 20.27 -22.32 39.43
CA ASN A 416 20.12 -22.40 40.89
C ASN A 416 21.25 -23.23 41.54
N ASN A 417 22.10 -23.91 40.75
CA ASN A 417 23.24 -24.68 41.21
C ASN A 417 24.59 -23.96 41.05
N ASN A 418 24.59 -22.72 40.54
CA ASN A 418 25.73 -21.80 40.54
C ASN A 418 25.44 -20.59 41.43
#